data_7e0adb20855aba8f0a34b9669b7788f2
#
_entry.id   7e0adb20855aba8f0a34b9669b7788f2
#
_cell.length_a   1.000
_cell.length_b   1.000
_cell.length_c   1.000
_cell.angle_alpha   90.00
_cell.angle_beta   90.00
_cell.angle_gamma   90.00
#
_symmetry.space_group_name_H-M   'P 1'
#
loop_
_entity.id
_entity.type
_entity.pdbx_description
1 polymer ?
#
loop_
_entity_poly.entity_id
_entity_poly.type
_entity_poly.pdbx_seq_one_letter_code
_entity_poly.pdbx_strand_id
1 'polypeptide(L)'
;MEQAGTIFGPHAEVVLRRRYLARDAAGRVVETPEQMLARVAGAVALAEERWGGATAAAEWSGRFLRLMAEGRFLPNSPTLMNAGRPLGQLSACFVLPVEDSLDSIFDAVKETALIHKSGGGTGFSFSRLRPAGDRVASTLGVSSGPVSFMQVFDVATEAIKQGGTRRGANMGLLSVRHPDIETFIQAKLRPGFLENFNISVMADDAFMQAVREGRDWELRNPRDNQVVRRVAAAEVFARLVGAAHASGEPGLAFYDAINRANPTPLLGPLEATNPCGEQPLLPHESCNLGSLCLPAFVRGGELDWAALEEAASLAVRFLDDVVEVNRFPLRQVAQATRLTRKIGLGVMGFADLLVDLGVAYDSDAAVELGGRVMAAIAAAGRAASVELGKARGSFPAFPQSRWRAEGYRHLRNATVTTVAPTGTLSLILGCSSGIEPYFALAYTRRVLEGEELVELNPRFLKRLVLAGLDGPQQRRALAQSGRAGAVAGLEPAVARLFTTAHEVPAARHLAVQAAFQAHVDNGVSKTVNLPAEAGPEAVRAVFLSAHALGLKGVTVFRHGCRGRQVLELAPLPGAETRPAAVNGQHCPRCGGLLATDGGCRTCAICGASGCE
;
A
#
# COMPACT_ATOMS: atom_id res chain seq x y z
N MET A 1 -8.21 17.13 35.76
CA MET A 1 -8.01 16.41 34.48
C MET A 1 -7.71 17.48 33.45
N GLU A 2 -6.41 17.77 33.25
CA GLU A 2 -5.96 18.63 32.16
C GLU A 2 -6.41 18.01 30.83
N GLN A 3 -6.98 18.83 29.97
CA GLN A 3 -7.35 18.45 28.62
C GLN A 3 -6.06 18.03 27.91
N ALA A 4 -5.79 16.73 27.86
CA ALA A 4 -4.78 16.20 26.97
C ALA A 4 -5.21 16.60 25.55
N GLY A 5 -4.45 17.49 24.92
CA GLY A 5 -4.70 17.95 23.56
C GLY A 5 -4.88 16.75 22.63
N THR A 6 -5.86 16.81 21.74
CA THR A 6 -6.11 15.73 20.76
C THR A 6 -4.83 15.46 19.95
N ILE A 7 -4.50 14.18 19.77
CA ILE A 7 -3.36 13.75 18.93
C ILE A 7 -3.62 14.02 17.42
N PHE A 8 -4.84 14.42 17.08
CA PHE A 8 -5.30 14.59 15.70
C PHE A 8 -5.20 16.05 15.26
N GLY A 9 -4.42 16.31 14.21
CA GLY A 9 -4.35 17.62 13.58
C GLY A 9 -5.57 17.92 12.70
N PRO A 10 -5.69 19.16 12.19
CA PRO A 10 -6.86 19.59 11.40
C PRO A 10 -7.12 18.71 10.16
N HIS A 11 -6.09 18.29 9.45
CA HIS A 11 -6.20 17.39 8.29
C HIS A 11 -6.71 16.00 8.70
N ALA A 12 -6.26 15.50 9.85
CA ALA A 12 -6.76 14.23 10.39
C ALA A 12 -8.26 14.31 10.68
N GLU A 13 -8.74 15.40 11.28
CA GLU A 13 -10.17 15.58 11.56
C GLU A 13 -11.03 15.54 10.30
N VAL A 14 -10.60 16.20 9.21
CA VAL A 14 -11.33 16.18 7.93
C VAL A 14 -11.46 14.73 7.43
N VAL A 15 -10.37 13.97 7.42
CA VAL A 15 -10.34 12.59 6.96
C VAL A 15 -11.18 11.68 7.87
N LEU A 16 -11.03 11.82 9.20
CA LEU A 16 -11.79 11.04 10.18
C LEU A 16 -13.29 11.26 10.04
N ARG A 17 -13.73 12.53 10.00
CA ARG A 17 -15.16 12.90 9.83
C ARG A 17 -15.76 12.35 8.55
N ARG A 18 -15.00 12.34 7.45
CA ARG A 18 -15.53 11.87 6.16
C ARG A 18 -15.62 10.36 6.06
N ARG A 19 -14.66 9.63 6.58
CA ARG A 19 -14.49 8.18 6.29
C ARG A 19 -14.63 7.25 7.48
N TYR A 20 -14.29 7.70 8.70
CA TYR A 20 -14.07 6.79 9.82
C TYR A 20 -15.12 6.91 10.91
N LEU A 21 -15.55 8.14 11.22
CA LEU A 21 -16.48 8.38 12.31
C LEU A 21 -17.87 7.83 12.00
N ALA A 22 -18.55 7.35 13.03
CA ALA A 22 -19.90 6.81 12.92
C ALA A 22 -20.89 7.90 12.49
N ARG A 23 -21.88 7.48 11.69
CA ARG A 23 -22.97 8.33 11.21
C ARG A 23 -24.31 7.72 11.59
N ASP A 24 -25.29 8.58 11.84
CA ASP A 24 -26.68 8.19 12.01
C ASP A 24 -27.37 7.88 10.66
N ALA A 25 -28.64 7.49 10.71
CA ALA A 25 -29.43 7.21 9.51
C ALA A 25 -29.61 8.42 8.57
N ALA A 26 -29.42 9.64 9.08
CA ALA A 26 -29.46 10.89 8.31
C ALA A 26 -28.07 11.29 7.75
N GLY A 27 -27.05 10.46 7.95
CA GLY A 27 -25.68 10.70 7.48
C GLY A 27 -24.87 11.68 8.35
N ARG A 28 -25.38 12.14 9.49
CA ARG A 28 -24.69 13.06 10.39
C ARG A 28 -23.68 12.31 11.23
N VAL A 29 -22.47 12.88 11.41
CA VAL A 29 -21.43 12.33 12.27
C VAL A 29 -21.89 12.37 13.73
N VAL A 30 -21.90 11.22 14.40
CA VAL A 30 -22.35 11.04 15.79
C VAL A 30 -21.25 10.50 16.72
N GLU A 31 -20.01 10.49 16.26
CA GLU A 31 -18.86 9.95 16.98
C GLU A 31 -17.70 10.94 16.94
N THR A 32 -16.95 11.07 18.05
CA THR A 32 -15.67 11.80 18.06
C THR A 32 -14.52 10.85 17.71
N PRO A 33 -13.33 11.38 17.35
CA PRO A 33 -12.15 10.53 17.12
C PRO A 33 -11.80 9.64 18.33
N GLU A 34 -11.90 10.16 19.55
CA GLU A 34 -11.62 9.41 20.79
C GLU A 34 -12.65 8.29 21.00
N GLN A 35 -13.93 8.56 20.73
CA GLN A 35 -14.99 7.56 20.79
C GLN A 35 -14.78 6.47 19.74
N MET A 36 -14.28 6.83 18.55
CA MET A 36 -13.90 5.85 17.52
C MET A 36 -12.81 4.91 18.04
N LEU A 37 -11.73 5.45 18.66
CA LEU A 37 -10.66 4.62 19.20
C LEU A 37 -11.19 3.71 20.33
N ALA A 38 -12.05 4.22 21.19
CA ALA A 38 -12.67 3.44 22.27
C ALA A 38 -13.57 2.32 21.72
N ARG A 39 -14.39 2.61 20.69
CA ARG A 39 -15.20 1.61 19.99
C ARG A 39 -14.34 0.51 19.38
N VAL A 40 -13.26 0.87 18.69
CA VAL A 40 -12.35 -0.08 18.06
C VAL A 40 -11.67 -0.96 19.11
N ALA A 41 -11.13 -0.37 20.17
CA ALA A 41 -10.48 -1.09 21.26
C ALA A 41 -11.45 -2.07 21.94
N GLY A 42 -12.66 -1.61 22.29
CA GLY A 42 -13.68 -2.44 22.91
C GLY A 42 -14.12 -3.59 22.02
N ALA A 43 -14.40 -3.31 20.75
CA ALA A 43 -14.86 -4.33 19.81
C ALA A 43 -13.81 -5.42 19.54
N VAL A 44 -12.53 -5.07 19.46
CA VAL A 44 -11.44 -6.03 19.25
C VAL A 44 -11.19 -6.84 20.52
N ALA A 45 -11.20 -6.20 21.69
CA ALA A 45 -10.98 -6.86 22.97
C ALA A 45 -12.09 -7.88 23.34
N LEU A 46 -13.26 -7.88 22.70
CA LEU A 46 -14.27 -8.93 22.88
C LEU A 46 -13.74 -10.34 22.58
N ALA A 47 -12.69 -10.44 21.74
CA ALA A 47 -12.01 -11.73 21.54
C ALA A 47 -11.49 -12.34 22.85
N GLU A 48 -11.09 -11.54 23.81
CA GLU A 48 -10.48 -11.96 25.07
C GLU A 48 -11.49 -12.63 26.03
N GLU A 49 -12.78 -12.39 25.84
CA GLU A 49 -13.81 -13.07 26.63
C GLU A 49 -13.70 -14.58 26.53
N ARG A 50 -13.24 -15.09 25.40
CA ARG A 50 -13.08 -16.53 25.15
C ARG A 50 -12.04 -17.18 26.09
N TRP A 51 -11.06 -16.43 26.56
CA TRP A 51 -9.94 -16.96 27.36
C TRP A 51 -9.90 -16.46 28.79
N GLY A 52 -10.48 -15.30 29.11
CA GLY A 52 -10.45 -14.71 30.43
C GLY A 52 -11.72 -13.99 30.87
N GLY A 53 -12.84 -14.21 30.14
CA GLY A 53 -14.12 -13.59 30.47
C GLY A 53 -14.17 -12.07 30.27
N ALA A 54 -15.25 -11.45 30.72
CA ALA A 54 -15.50 -10.02 30.57
C ALA A 54 -14.43 -9.13 31.23
N THR A 55 -13.82 -9.60 32.34
CA THR A 55 -12.75 -8.88 33.03
C THR A 55 -11.52 -8.73 32.14
N ALA A 56 -11.09 -9.80 31.46
CA ALA A 56 -9.97 -9.76 30.54
C ALA A 56 -10.29 -8.85 29.35
N ALA A 57 -11.50 -8.94 28.78
CA ALA A 57 -11.91 -8.04 27.69
C ALA A 57 -11.86 -6.57 28.09
N ALA A 58 -12.30 -6.21 29.29
CA ALA A 58 -12.22 -4.84 29.80
C ALA A 58 -10.77 -4.37 29.99
N GLU A 59 -9.90 -5.22 30.56
CA GLU A 59 -8.47 -4.91 30.72
C GLU A 59 -7.79 -4.68 29.39
N TRP A 60 -7.95 -5.61 28.41
CA TRP A 60 -7.32 -5.49 27.11
C TRP A 60 -7.89 -4.33 26.28
N SER A 61 -9.18 -4.02 26.43
CA SER A 61 -9.77 -2.82 25.84
C SER A 61 -9.04 -1.55 26.30
N GLY A 62 -8.76 -1.44 27.59
CA GLY A 62 -7.99 -0.31 28.16
C GLY A 62 -6.57 -0.22 27.61
N ARG A 63 -5.87 -1.36 27.47
CA ARG A 63 -4.51 -1.41 26.92
C ARG A 63 -4.48 -1.06 25.42
N PHE A 64 -5.42 -1.59 24.62
CA PHE A 64 -5.55 -1.28 23.21
C PHE A 64 -5.91 0.19 22.96
N LEU A 65 -6.85 0.72 23.75
CA LEU A 65 -7.21 2.14 23.68
C LEU A 65 -6.01 3.04 23.96
N ARG A 66 -5.25 2.76 25.02
CA ARG A 66 -4.06 3.53 25.37
C ARG A 66 -3.02 3.52 24.25
N LEU A 67 -2.72 2.34 23.68
CA LEU A 67 -1.77 2.20 22.58
C LEU A 67 -2.13 3.08 21.37
N MET A 68 -3.43 3.14 21.02
CA MET A 68 -3.93 3.96 19.93
C MET A 68 -4.04 5.45 20.30
N ALA A 69 -4.53 5.77 21.51
CA ALA A 69 -4.72 7.15 21.97
C ALA A 69 -3.41 7.90 22.21
N GLU A 70 -2.31 7.17 22.51
CA GLU A 70 -0.96 7.74 22.59
C GLU A 70 -0.31 7.91 21.20
N GLY A 71 -1.02 7.62 20.11
CA GLY A 71 -0.49 7.72 18.74
C GLY A 71 0.63 6.75 18.41
N ARG A 72 0.81 5.69 19.21
CA ARG A 72 1.89 4.70 19.03
C ARG A 72 1.58 3.66 17.95
N PHE A 73 0.28 3.40 17.71
CA PHE A 73 -0.18 2.35 16.80
C PHE A 73 -1.55 2.71 16.22
N LEU A 74 -1.77 2.39 14.94
CA LEU A 74 -3.10 2.32 14.36
C LEU A 74 -3.26 1.02 13.55
N PRO A 75 -4.43 0.34 13.68
CA PRO A 75 -4.80 -0.73 12.78
C PRO A 75 -5.19 -0.18 11.40
N ASN A 76 -5.32 -1.07 10.41
CA ASN A 76 -5.74 -0.71 9.07
C ASN A 76 -7.10 0.00 9.02
N SER A 77 -7.34 0.72 7.93
CA SER A 77 -8.57 1.50 7.73
C SER A 77 -9.86 0.68 7.89
N PRO A 78 -10.01 -0.56 7.34
CA PRO A 78 -11.21 -1.36 7.58
C PRO A 78 -11.47 -1.65 9.06
N THR A 79 -10.44 -1.89 9.88
CA THR A 79 -10.59 -2.08 11.33
C THR A 79 -11.10 -0.80 11.99
N LEU A 80 -10.49 0.36 11.71
CA LEU A 80 -10.95 1.65 12.25
C LEU A 80 -12.39 1.97 11.84
N MET A 81 -12.77 1.65 10.61
CA MET A 81 -14.09 1.93 10.05
C MET A 81 -15.16 0.99 10.59
N ASN A 82 -14.89 -0.31 10.69
CA ASN A 82 -15.93 -1.33 10.80
C ASN A 82 -15.97 -2.08 12.14
N ALA A 83 -14.91 -2.00 12.98
CA ALA A 83 -14.93 -2.64 14.29
C ALA A 83 -16.06 -2.08 15.16
N GLY A 84 -16.84 -2.97 15.78
CA GLY A 84 -18.01 -2.61 16.57
C GLY A 84 -19.22 -2.12 15.77
N ARG A 85 -19.20 -2.27 14.44
CA ARG A 85 -20.32 -1.91 13.55
C ARG A 85 -20.94 -3.15 12.88
N PRO A 86 -22.16 -3.04 12.32
CA PRO A 86 -22.87 -4.18 11.73
C PRO A 86 -22.10 -4.88 10.61
N LEU A 87 -21.33 -4.14 9.78
CA LEU A 87 -20.53 -4.71 8.70
C LEU A 87 -19.44 -5.64 9.24
N GLY A 88 -18.68 -5.18 10.24
CA GLY A 88 -17.72 -5.98 11.01
C GLY A 88 -16.57 -6.63 10.22
N GLN A 89 -16.37 -6.28 8.94
CA GLN A 89 -15.24 -6.73 8.14
C GLN A 89 -14.01 -5.86 8.44
N LEU A 90 -12.91 -6.48 8.90
CA LEU A 90 -11.76 -5.79 9.47
C LEU A 90 -10.46 -5.97 8.67
N SER A 91 -10.41 -6.93 7.73
CA SER A 91 -9.22 -7.19 6.90
C SER A 91 -9.06 -6.16 5.79
N ALA A 92 -7.80 -5.81 5.47
CA ALA A 92 -7.50 -4.86 4.40
C ALA A 92 -7.17 -5.54 3.07
N CYS A 93 -6.54 -6.72 3.12
CA CYS A 93 -5.90 -7.38 1.99
C CYS A 93 -6.53 -8.74 1.75
N PHE A 94 -6.81 -9.07 0.48
CA PHE A 94 -7.41 -10.32 0.05
C PHE A 94 -6.75 -10.80 -1.23
N VAL A 95 -6.60 -12.11 -1.40
CA VAL A 95 -6.24 -12.74 -2.68
C VAL A 95 -7.34 -13.71 -3.05
N LEU A 96 -7.84 -13.62 -4.27
CA LEU A 96 -8.86 -14.51 -4.82
C LEU A 96 -8.28 -15.33 -5.98
N PRO A 97 -8.66 -16.60 -6.11
CA PRO A 97 -8.28 -17.42 -7.25
C PRO A 97 -9.02 -17.01 -8.52
N VAL A 98 -8.36 -17.15 -9.67
CA VAL A 98 -8.96 -17.03 -11.00
C VAL A 98 -8.51 -18.25 -11.80
N GLU A 99 -9.37 -19.25 -11.92
CA GLU A 99 -9.13 -20.45 -12.68
C GLU A 99 -9.66 -20.31 -14.13
N ASP A 100 -9.19 -21.16 -15.04
CA ASP A 100 -9.49 -21.11 -16.49
C ASP A 100 -10.92 -21.60 -16.83
N SER A 101 -11.93 -20.99 -16.21
CA SER A 101 -13.34 -21.22 -16.48
C SER A 101 -14.14 -19.94 -16.28
N LEU A 102 -15.23 -19.76 -17.04
CA LEU A 102 -16.14 -18.61 -16.87
C LEU A 102 -16.73 -18.56 -15.46
N ASP A 103 -17.12 -19.71 -14.91
CA ASP A 103 -17.68 -19.78 -13.56
C ASP A 103 -16.70 -19.21 -12.53
N SER A 104 -15.43 -19.65 -12.55
CA SER A 104 -14.41 -19.14 -11.63
C SER A 104 -14.12 -17.65 -11.83
N ILE A 105 -14.05 -17.20 -13.08
CA ILE A 105 -13.78 -15.79 -13.41
C ILE A 105 -14.92 -14.91 -12.86
N PHE A 106 -16.19 -15.25 -13.14
CA PHE A 106 -17.31 -14.43 -12.69
C PHE A 106 -17.61 -14.57 -11.20
N ASP A 107 -17.35 -15.73 -10.60
CA ASP A 107 -17.36 -15.85 -9.14
C ASP A 107 -16.32 -14.94 -8.50
N ALA A 108 -15.10 -14.87 -9.03
CA ALA A 108 -14.08 -13.95 -8.53
C ALA A 108 -14.49 -12.47 -8.69
N VAL A 109 -15.19 -12.09 -9.78
CA VAL A 109 -15.78 -10.74 -9.95
C VAL A 109 -16.82 -10.44 -8.87
N LYS A 110 -17.75 -11.38 -8.63
CA LYS A 110 -18.77 -11.26 -7.58
C LYS A 110 -18.15 -11.14 -6.19
N GLU A 111 -17.18 -11.99 -5.88
CA GLU A 111 -16.45 -11.99 -4.61
C GLU A 111 -15.67 -10.70 -4.38
N THR A 112 -15.05 -10.17 -5.45
CA THR A 112 -14.40 -8.84 -5.45
C THR A 112 -15.38 -7.74 -5.06
N ALA A 113 -16.58 -7.74 -5.64
CA ALA A 113 -17.63 -6.78 -5.31
C ALA A 113 -17.99 -6.78 -3.83
N LEU A 114 -18.14 -7.97 -3.24
CA LEU A 114 -18.48 -8.15 -1.82
C LEU A 114 -17.35 -7.67 -0.90
N ILE A 115 -16.09 -7.91 -1.28
CA ILE A 115 -14.92 -7.45 -0.55
C ILE A 115 -14.77 -5.93 -0.65
N HIS A 116 -14.86 -5.34 -1.85
CA HIS A 116 -14.75 -3.89 -2.05
C HIS A 116 -15.83 -3.11 -1.32
N LYS A 117 -17.08 -3.61 -1.30
CA LYS A 117 -18.18 -3.03 -0.50
C LYS A 117 -17.78 -2.85 0.96
N SER A 118 -16.94 -3.73 1.49
CA SER A 118 -16.50 -3.71 2.90
C SER A 118 -15.16 -2.99 3.12
N GLY A 119 -14.55 -2.41 2.08
CA GLY A 119 -13.32 -1.63 2.14
C GLY A 119 -12.03 -2.44 2.01
N GLY A 120 -12.10 -3.72 1.65
CA GLY A 120 -10.93 -4.56 1.32
C GLY A 120 -10.37 -4.26 -0.06
N GLY A 121 -9.08 -4.55 -0.27
CA GLY A 121 -8.42 -4.57 -1.58
C GLY A 121 -8.12 -6.00 -2.00
N THR A 122 -8.23 -6.29 -3.30
CA THR A 122 -8.11 -7.64 -3.86
C THR A 122 -6.90 -7.80 -4.76
N GLY A 123 -6.34 -9.00 -4.80
CA GLY A 123 -5.29 -9.36 -5.73
C GLY A 123 -5.55 -10.70 -6.40
N PHE A 124 -5.05 -10.83 -7.62
CA PHE A 124 -5.28 -11.97 -8.49
C PHE A 124 -4.02 -12.35 -9.24
N SER A 125 -3.80 -13.65 -9.41
CA SER A 125 -2.95 -14.17 -10.47
C SER A 125 -3.83 -14.57 -11.66
N PHE A 126 -3.58 -13.96 -12.80
CA PHE A 126 -4.24 -14.33 -14.07
C PHE A 126 -3.44 -15.37 -14.85
N SER A 127 -2.37 -15.90 -14.25
CA SER A 127 -1.39 -16.77 -14.91
C SER A 127 -1.94 -18.14 -15.29
N ARG A 128 -3.06 -18.56 -14.70
CA ARG A 128 -3.70 -19.85 -14.99
C ARG A 128 -4.67 -19.78 -16.16
N LEU A 129 -5.07 -18.58 -16.60
CA LEU A 129 -5.95 -18.41 -17.75
C LEU A 129 -5.24 -18.78 -19.03
N ARG A 130 -5.95 -19.45 -19.94
CA ARG A 130 -5.44 -19.71 -21.28
C ARG A 130 -5.16 -18.43 -22.05
N PRO A 131 -4.18 -18.41 -22.97
CA PRO A 131 -3.84 -17.22 -23.73
C PRO A 131 -4.92 -16.84 -24.75
N ALA A 132 -4.84 -15.62 -25.23
CA ALA A 132 -5.65 -15.15 -26.36
C ALA A 132 -5.39 -16.02 -27.61
N GLY A 133 -6.47 -16.33 -28.35
CA GLY A 133 -6.40 -17.20 -29.52
C GLY A 133 -6.40 -18.71 -29.23
N ASP A 134 -6.28 -19.15 -27.98
CA ASP A 134 -6.37 -20.57 -27.61
C ASP A 134 -7.81 -21.09 -27.81
N ARG A 135 -7.95 -22.35 -28.24
CA ARG A 135 -9.26 -22.94 -28.54
C ARG A 135 -10.10 -23.20 -27.29
N VAL A 136 -11.38 -22.82 -27.37
CA VAL A 136 -12.39 -23.14 -26.38
C VAL A 136 -13.15 -24.39 -26.85
N ALA A 137 -12.90 -25.52 -26.22
CA ALA A 137 -13.46 -26.82 -26.65
C ALA A 137 -15.00 -26.85 -26.68
N SER A 138 -15.68 -26.16 -25.76
CA SER A 138 -17.15 -26.15 -25.63
C SER A 138 -17.87 -25.35 -26.72
N THR A 139 -17.24 -24.32 -27.26
CA THR A 139 -17.85 -23.39 -28.24
C THR A 139 -17.20 -23.41 -29.61
N LEU A 140 -16.09 -24.14 -29.78
CA LEU A 140 -15.22 -24.13 -30.94
C LEU A 140 -14.67 -22.74 -31.32
N GLY A 141 -14.85 -21.76 -30.41
CA GLY A 141 -14.32 -20.41 -30.54
C GLY A 141 -12.89 -20.28 -29.99
N VAL A 142 -12.44 -19.03 -29.86
CA VAL A 142 -11.11 -18.69 -29.32
C VAL A 142 -11.21 -17.85 -28.05
N SER A 143 -10.25 -18.01 -27.14
CA SER A 143 -10.11 -17.23 -25.93
C SER A 143 -9.72 -15.78 -26.24
N SER A 144 -10.22 -14.83 -25.46
CA SER A 144 -9.80 -13.43 -25.47
C SER A 144 -8.56 -13.12 -24.61
N GLY A 145 -8.13 -14.09 -23.79
CA GLY A 145 -6.96 -14.00 -22.92
C GLY A 145 -7.16 -13.22 -21.62
N PRO A 146 -6.15 -13.25 -20.72
CA PRO A 146 -6.26 -12.71 -19.35
C PRO A 146 -6.52 -11.21 -19.31
N VAL A 147 -5.88 -10.41 -20.18
CA VAL A 147 -6.01 -8.94 -20.18
C VAL A 147 -7.45 -8.50 -20.51
N SER A 148 -8.15 -9.25 -21.37
CA SER A 148 -9.56 -9.01 -21.67
C SER A 148 -10.45 -9.25 -20.44
N PHE A 149 -10.21 -10.32 -19.69
CA PHE A 149 -10.96 -10.58 -18.46
C PHE A 149 -10.66 -9.55 -17.37
N MET A 150 -9.44 -9.05 -17.27
CA MET A 150 -9.11 -7.98 -16.33
C MET A 150 -9.98 -6.74 -16.53
N GLN A 151 -10.41 -6.42 -17.76
CA GLN A 151 -11.34 -5.31 -18.01
C GLN A 151 -12.69 -5.51 -17.30
N VAL A 152 -13.18 -6.74 -17.20
CA VAL A 152 -14.45 -7.03 -16.50
C VAL A 152 -14.32 -6.68 -15.02
N PHE A 153 -13.21 -7.06 -14.37
CA PHE A 153 -12.93 -6.68 -12.99
C PHE A 153 -12.76 -5.16 -12.83
N ASP A 154 -12.12 -4.50 -13.78
CA ASP A 154 -11.88 -3.05 -13.75
C ASP A 154 -13.20 -2.28 -13.80
N VAL A 155 -14.08 -2.60 -14.75
CA VAL A 155 -15.41 -1.98 -14.90
C VAL A 155 -16.30 -2.28 -13.68
N ALA A 156 -16.29 -3.52 -13.19
CA ALA A 156 -17.03 -3.89 -11.99
C ALA A 156 -16.56 -3.08 -10.77
N THR A 157 -15.24 -2.91 -10.61
CA THR A 157 -14.65 -2.10 -9.52
C THR A 157 -15.04 -0.63 -9.63
N GLU A 158 -15.04 -0.07 -10.85
CA GLU A 158 -15.46 1.32 -11.08
C GLU A 158 -16.93 1.54 -10.70
N ALA A 159 -17.82 0.61 -11.08
CA ALA A 159 -19.23 0.69 -10.74
C ALA A 159 -19.49 0.66 -9.22
N ILE A 160 -18.70 -0.11 -8.46
CA ILE A 160 -18.85 -0.25 -7.00
C ILE A 160 -18.37 0.98 -6.24
N LYS A 161 -17.44 1.77 -6.80
CA LYS A 161 -16.97 3.04 -6.21
C LYS A 161 -18.11 3.98 -5.82
N GLN A 162 -19.19 4.00 -6.59
CA GLN A 162 -20.29 4.95 -6.41
C GLN A 162 -21.11 4.71 -5.13
N GLY A 163 -20.97 3.54 -4.47
CA GLY A 163 -21.70 3.20 -3.24
C GLY A 163 -20.84 2.97 -1.99
N GLY A 164 -19.50 3.03 -2.09
CA GLY A 164 -18.58 2.68 -1.00
C GLY A 164 -17.86 3.87 -0.37
N THR A 165 -17.47 3.73 0.89
CA THR A 165 -16.70 4.73 1.65
C THR A 165 -15.19 4.73 1.28
N ARG A 166 -14.70 3.69 0.60
CA ARG A 166 -13.32 3.55 0.13
C ARG A 166 -13.33 3.05 -1.32
N ARG A 167 -12.45 3.62 -2.18
CA ARG A 167 -12.23 3.15 -3.54
C ARG A 167 -11.69 1.72 -3.51
N GLY A 168 -12.32 0.80 -4.23
CA GLY A 168 -11.78 -0.52 -4.49
C GLY A 168 -10.46 -0.43 -5.28
N ALA A 169 -9.55 -1.35 -5.01
CA ALA A 169 -8.29 -1.45 -5.75
C ALA A 169 -7.96 -2.92 -5.97
N ASN A 170 -7.42 -3.23 -7.14
CA ASN A 170 -7.02 -4.56 -7.54
C ASN A 170 -5.50 -4.63 -7.78
N MET A 171 -4.91 -5.80 -7.58
CA MET A 171 -3.61 -6.19 -8.11
C MET A 171 -3.81 -7.28 -9.14
N GLY A 172 -3.29 -7.08 -10.34
CA GLY A 172 -3.20 -8.11 -11.38
C GLY A 172 -1.77 -8.57 -11.54
N LEU A 173 -1.53 -9.87 -11.38
CA LEU A 173 -0.23 -10.47 -11.67
C LEU A 173 -0.34 -11.43 -12.85
N LEU A 174 0.69 -11.42 -13.69
CA LEU A 174 0.85 -12.38 -14.77
C LEU A 174 2.28 -12.93 -14.76
N SER A 175 2.39 -14.26 -14.88
CA SER A 175 3.69 -14.91 -14.99
C SER A 175 4.42 -14.46 -16.25
N VAL A 176 5.71 -14.21 -16.14
CA VAL A 176 6.57 -13.88 -17.27
C VAL A 176 6.65 -15.00 -18.32
N ARG A 177 6.20 -16.22 -17.95
CA ARG A 177 6.11 -17.38 -18.86
C ARG A 177 4.83 -17.40 -19.70
N HIS A 178 3.84 -16.54 -19.36
CA HIS A 178 2.55 -16.56 -20.03
C HIS A 178 2.65 -16.05 -21.49
N PRO A 179 2.00 -16.69 -22.48
CA PRO A 179 2.05 -16.23 -23.86
C PRO A 179 1.61 -14.79 -24.11
N ASP A 180 0.67 -14.27 -23.29
CA ASP A 180 0.15 -12.89 -23.39
C ASP A 180 0.96 -11.87 -22.57
N ILE A 181 2.16 -12.22 -22.11
CA ILE A 181 2.95 -11.34 -21.24
C ILE A 181 3.25 -9.97 -21.88
N GLU A 182 3.49 -9.92 -23.17
CA GLU A 182 3.78 -8.65 -23.86
C GLU A 182 2.55 -7.73 -23.91
N THR A 183 1.36 -8.30 -24.14
CA THR A 183 0.09 -7.57 -24.08
C THR A 183 -0.19 -7.03 -22.66
N PHE A 184 0.10 -7.83 -21.64
CA PHE A 184 -0.04 -7.43 -20.25
C PHE A 184 0.93 -6.30 -19.88
N ILE A 185 2.21 -6.39 -20.26
CA ILE A 185 3.21 -5.35 -20.03
C ILE A 185 2.76 -4.00 -20.61
N GLN A 186 2.14 -4.01 -21.79
CA GLN A 186 1.72 -2.80 -22.50
C GLN A 186 0.34 -2.28 -22.06
N ALA A 187 -0.39 -3.02 -21.24
CA ALA A 187 -1.79 -2.71 -20.93
C ALA A 187 -2.00 -1.29 -20.40
N LYS A 188 -1.13 -0.85 -19.48
CA LYS A 188 -1.24 0.47 -18.84
C LYS A 188 -0.65 1.63 -19.65
N LEU A 189 -0.11 1.36 -20.84
CA LEU A 189 0.29 2.42 -21.78
C LEU A 189 -0.92 3.06 -22.48
N ARG A 190 -2.08 2.44 -22.40
CA ARG A 190 -3.35 2.99 -22.91
C ARG A 190 -3.97 3.89 -21.84
N PRO A 191 -4.17 5.19 -22.08
CA PRO A 191 -4.88 6.05 -21.14
C PRO A 191 -6.28 5.51 -20.82
N GLY A 192 -6.69 5.57 -19.56
CA GLY A 192 -8.01 5.11 -19.13
C GLY A 192 -8.20 3.58 -19.06
N PHE A 193 -7.16 2.78 -19.31
CA PHE A 193 -7.27 1.33 -19.31
C PHE A 193 -6.76 0.73 -17.97
N LEU A 194 -7.56 -0.14 -17.35
CA LEU A 194 -7.28 -0.81 -16.08
C LEU A 194 -6.94 0.16 -14.94
N GLU A 195 -7.65 1.28 -14.82
CA GLU A 195 -7.35 2.33 -13.82
C GLU A 195 -7.54 1.88 -12.37
N ASN A 196 -8.34 0.85 -12.13
CA ASN A 196 -8.56 0.26 -10.81
C ASN A 196 -7.62 -0.91 -10.50
N PHE A 197 -6.67 -1.17 -11.38
CA PHE A 197 -5.62 -2.16 -11.19
C PHE A 197 -4.27 -1.48 -10.98
N ASN A 198 -3.50 -2.01 -10.03
CA ASN A 198 -2.05 -2.05 -10.12
C ASN A 198 -1.66 -3.35 -10.81
N ILE A 199 -0.65 -3.34 -11.67
CA ILE A 199 -0.19 -4.55 -12.35
C ILE A 199 1.29 -4.83 -12.08
N SER A 200 1.63 -6.11 -11.93
CA SER A 200 3.01 -6.54 -11.75
C SER A 200 3.29 -7.82 -12.54
N VAL A 201 4.47 -7.90 -13.14
CA VAL A 201 4.95 -9.12 -13.76
C VAL A 201 5.53 -10.02 -12.66
N MET A 202 5.06 -11.26 -12.60
CA MET A 202 5.63 -12.28 -11.73
C MET A 202 6.82 -12.93 -12.45
N ALA A 203 8.03 -12.53 -12.06
CA ALA A 203 9.28 -13.03 -12.63
C ALA A 203 9.93 -14.07 -11.70
N ASP A 204 10.45 -15.15 -12.27
CA ASP A 204 11.23 -16.14 -11.55
C ASP A 204 12.75 -15.91 -11.69
N ASP A 205 13.54 -16.55 -10.85
CA ASP A 205 15.01 -16.46 -10.85
C ASP A 205 15.59 -16.90 -12.21
N ALA A 206 14.97 -17.89 -12.86
CA ALA A 206 15.41 -18.41 -14.16
C ALA A 206 15.25 -17.38 -15.28
N PHE A 207 14.14 -16.59 -15.28
CA PHE A 207 13.97 -15.49 -16.21
C PHE A 207 15.01 -14.39 -15.99
N MET A 208 15.20 -13.99 -14.73
CA MET A 208 16.17 -12.93 -14.40
C MET A 208 17.61 -13.36 -14.75
N GLN A 209 17.92 -14.64 -14.65
CA GLN A 209 19.19 -15.20 -15.12
C GLN A 209 19.27 -15.18 -16.65
N ALA A 210 18.20 -15.60 -17.36
CA ALA A 210 18.17 -15.58 -18.82
C ALA A 210 18.37 -14.16 -19.38
N VAL A 211 17.80 -13.14 -18.72
CA VAL A 211 18.01 -11.71 -19.05
C VAL A 211 19.48 -11.31 -18.95
N ARG A 212 20.18 -11.74 -17.88
CA ARG A 212 21.60 -11.41 -17.67
C ARG A 212 22.52 -12.09 -18.67
N GLU A 213 22.18 -13.32 -19.05
CA GLU A 213 22.96 -14.17 -19.94
C GLU A 213 22.59 -14.00 -21.42
N GLY A 214 21.58 -13.19 -21.74
CA GLY A 214 21.12 -12.98 -23.13
C GLY A 214 20.51 -14.23 -23.77
N ARG A 215 19.91 -15.10 -22.95
CA ARG A 215 19.31 -16.37 -23.42
C ARG A 215 17.87 -16.17 -23.90
N ASP A 216 17.40 -17.13 -24.68
CA ASP A 216 16.00 -17.27 -25.05
C ASP A 216 15.15 -17.65 -23.84
N TRP A 217 13.87 -17.26 -23.90
CA TRP A 217 12.84 -17.54 -22.93
C TRP A 217 11.63 -18.21 -23.57
N GLU A 218 11.11 -19.23 -22.92
CA GLU A 218 9.96 -19.96 -23.42
C GLU A 218 8.66 -19.43 -22.81
N LEU A 219 7.77 -18.98 -23.68
CA LEU A 219 6.39 -18.69 -23.32
C LEU A 219 5.57 -19.99 -23.43
N ARG A 220 4.89 -20.35 -22.32
CA ARG A 220 4.23 -21.64 -22.17
C ARG A 220 2.75 -21.49 -21.90
N ASN A 221 1.94 -22.32 -22.58
CA ASN A 221 0.50 -22.40 -22.31
C ASN A 221 0.28 -22.98 -20.89
N PRO A 222 -0.47 -22.27 -20.00
CA PRO A 222 -0.67 -22.74 -18.62
C PRO A 222 -1.49 -24.03 -18.49
N ARG A 223 -2.24 -24.44 -19.54
CA ARG A 223 -3.09 -25.64 -19.53
C ARG A 223 -2.31 -26.95 -19.66
N ASP A 224 -1.30 -26.96 -20.52
CA ASP A 224 -0.56 -28.18 -20.89
C ASP A 224 0.95 -28.01 -20.77
N ASN A 225 1.41 -26.82 -20.37
CA ASN A 225 2.82 -26.44 -20.24
C ASN A 225 3.61 -26.53 -21.58
N GLN A 226 2.94 -26.60 -22.72
CA GLN A 226 3.61 -26.61 -24.02
C GLN A 226 4.21 -25.23 -24.35
N VAL A 227 5.36 -25.26 -25.02
CA VAL A 227 6.00 -24.04 -25.53
C VAL A 227 5.20 -23.49 -26.70
N VAL A 228 4.60 -22.31 -26.52
CA VAL A 228 3.87 -21.61 -27.58
C VAL A 228 4.81 -20.81 -28.45
N ARG A 229 5.78 -20.14 -27.84
CA ARG A 229 6.76 -19.27 -28.52
C ARG A 229 8.05 -19.17 -27.73
N ARG A 230 9.17 -18.98 -28.44
CA ARG A 230 10.44 -18.58 -27.87
C ARG A 230 10.73 -17.13 -28.21
N VAL A 231 11.21 -16.36 -27.25
CA VAL A 231 11.55 -14.94 -27.35
C VAL A 231 12.88 -14.68 -26.67
N ALA A 232 13.60 -13.63 -27.04
CA ALA A 232 14.77 -13.23 -26.25
C ALA A 232 14.32 -12.68 -24.89
N ALA A 233 14.84 -13.24 -23.79
CA ALA A 233 14.50 -12.75 -22.43
C ALA A 233 14.81 -11.27 -22.27
N ALA A 234 15.91 -10.80 -22.87
CA ALA A 234 16.31 -9.39 -22.88
C ALA A 234 15.29 -8.47 -23.53
N GLU A 235 14.58 -8.91 -24.59
CA GLU A 235 13.54 -8.12 -25.27
C GLU A 235 12.28 -7.98 -24.39
N VAL A 236 11.83 -9.08 -23.78
CA VAL A 236 10.69 -9.03 -22.83
C VAL A 236 11.02 -8.08 -21.69
N PHE A 237 12.23 -8.17 -21.13
CA PHE A 237 12.67 -7.29 -20.05
C PHE A 237 12.80 -5.83 -20.50
N ALA A 238 13.31 -5.57 -21.71
CA ALA A 238 13.38 -4.20 -22.26
C ALA A 238 11.99 -3.58 -22.44
N ARG A 239 10.99 -4.35 -22.91
CA ARG A 239 9.59 -3.89 -23.00
C ARG A 239 9.00 -3.59 -21.63
N LEU A 240 9.27 -4.43 -20.63
CA LEU A 240 8.86 -4.21 -19.24
C LEU A 240 9.47 -2.91 -18.69
N VAL A 241 10.77 -2.71 -18.86
CA VAL A 241 11.50 -1.49 -18.47
C VAL A 241 10.90 -0.25 -19.16
N GLY A 242 10.66 -0.34 -20.47
CA GLY A 242 10.06 0.76 -21.25
C GLY A 242 8.66 1.14 -20.77
N ALA A 243 7.81 0.16 -20.49
CA ALA A 243 6.46 0.39 -19.98
C ALA A 243 6.48 1.00 -18.58
N ALA A 244 7.29 0.46 -17.68
CA ALA A 244 7.45 0.98 -16.32
C ALA A 244 8.03 2.41 -16.32
N HIS A 245 8.97 2.73 -17.21
CA HIS A 245 9.50 4.09 -17.40
C HIS A 245 8.40 5.05 -17.88
N ALA A 246 7.55 4.63 -18.81
CA ALA A 246 6.53 5.48 -19.43
C ALA A 246 5.32 5.75 -18.51
N SER A 247 4.92 4.76 -17.68
CA SER A 247 3.65 4.81 -16.92
C SER A 247 3.80 4.54 -15.42
N GLY A 248 4.97 4.11 -14.94
CA GLY A 248 5.19 3.62 -13.57
C GLY A 248 4.71 2.17 -13.36
N GLU A 249 4.23 1.50 -14.40
CA GLU A 249 3.73 0.11 -14.36
C GLU A 249 4.10 -0.64 -15.65
N PRO A 250 4.24 -1.98 -15.58
CA PRO A 250 4.08 -2.85 -14.41
C PRO A 250 5.27 -2.77 -13.43
N GLY A 251 4.99 -3.12 -12.15
CA GLY A 251 6.04 -3.47 -11.21
C GLY A 251 6.56 -4.88 -11.46
N LEU A 252 7.55 -5.30 -10.65
CA LEU A 252 8.03 -6.69 -10.58
C LEU A 252 7.70 -7.31 -9.23
N ALA A 253 7.20 -8.55 -9.26
CA ALA A 253 7.13 -9.45 -8.12
C ALA A 253 8.04 -10.65 -8.40
N PHE A 254 8.90 -11.02 -7.44
CA PHE A 254 9.88 -12.08 -7.60
C PHE A 254 9.37 -13.38 -6.98
N TYR A 255 8.89 -14.28 -7.84
CA TYR A 255 8.24 -15.54 -7.45
C TYR A 255 9.04 -16.35 -6.45
N ASP A 256 10.31 -16.59 -6.75
CA ASP A 256 11.15 -17.44 -5.91
C ASP A 256 11.47 -16.79 -4.56
N ALA A 257 11.70 -15.47 -4.53
CA ALA A 257 11.92 -14.73 -3.28
C ALA A 257 10.67 -14.74 -2.39
N ILE A 258 9.48 -14.62 -2.97
CA ILE A 258 8.20 -14.73 -2.26
C ILE A 258 8.03 -16.13 -1.68
N ASN A 259 8.26 -17.17 -2.50
CA ASN A 259 8.00 -18.55 -2.10
C ASN A 259 9.08 -19.15 -1.19
N ARG A 260 10.32 -18.67 -1.25
CA ARG A 260 11.33 -18.99 -0.21
C ARG A 260 10.90 -18.53 1.19
N ALA A 261 10.11 -17.48 1.27
CA ALA A 261 9.58 -16.95 2.53
C ALA A 261 8.19 -17.50 2.91
N ASN A 262 7.57 -18.34 2.07
CA ASN A 262 6.25 -18.89 2.31
C ASN A 262 6.22 -19.68 3.63
N PRO A 263 5.39 -19.30 4.63
CA PRO A 263 5.34 -19.98 5.91
C PRO A 263 4.64 -21.35 5.84
N THR A 264 3.82 -21.58 4.82
CA THR A 264 2.97 -22.78 4.67
C THR A 264 3.07 -23.37 3.26
N PRO A 265 4.29 -23.79 2.80
CA PRO A 265 4.52 -24.19 1.41
C PRO A 265 3.73 -25.45 1.00
N LEU A 266 3.35 -26.29 1.95
CA LEU A 266 2.52 -27.47 1.68
C LEU A 266 1.04 -27.14 1.37
N LEU A 267 0.59 -25.91 1.65
CA LEU A 267 -0.75 -25.45 1.26
C LEU A 267 -0.77 -24.90 -0.17
N GLY A 268 0.37 -24.71 -0.79
CA GLY A 268 0.51 -24.23 -2.16
C GLY A 268 1.45 -23.02 -2.29
N PRO A 269 1.77 -22.62 -3.53
CA PRO A 269 2.59 -21.47 -3.81
C PRO A 269 1.83 -20.15 -3.61
N LEU A 270 2.57 -19.10 -3.27
CA LEU A 270 2.08 -17.72 -3.24
C LEU A 270 2.23 -17.13 -4.65
N GLU A 271 1.11 -16.96 -5.36
CA GLU A 271 1.08 -16.52 -6.76
C GLU A 271 0.50 -15.10 -6.95
N ALA A 272 -0.03 -14.52 -5.89
CA ALA A 272 -0.63 -13.19 -5.92
C ALA A 272 -0.37 -12.43 -4.62
N THR A 273 -0.52 -11.10 -4.72
CA THR A 273 -0.43 -10.17 -3.59
C THR A 273 -1.65 -9.26 -3.56
N ASN A 274 -1.86 -8.56 -2.45
CA ASN A 274 -2.82 -7.45 -2.37
C ASN A 274 -2.40 -6.27 -3.29
N PRO A 275 -3.23 -5.21 -3.43
CA PRO A 275 -2.97 -4.10 -4.37
C PRO A 275 -1.65 -3.37 -4.20
N CYS A 276 -1.09 -3.32 -2.99
CA CYS A 276 0.16 -2.61 -2.70
C CYS A 276 1.39 -3.53 -2.63
N GLY A 277 1.22 -4.85 -2.84
CA GLY A 277 2.30 -5.81 -2.95
C GLY A 277 2.92 -6.29 -1.63
N GLU A 278 2.48 -5.78 -0.48
CA GLU A 278 3.04 -6.13 0.83
C GLU A 278 2.50 -7.44 1.42
N GLN A 279 1.43 -8.01 0.84
CA GLN A 279 0.80 -9.23 1.33
C GLN A 279 0.73 -10.33 0.26
N PRO A 280 1.79 -11.12 0.08
CA PRO A 280 1.70 -12.37 -0.66
C PRO A 280 0.82 -13.37 0.11
N LEU A 281 -0.27 -13.80 -0.50
CA LEU A 281 -1.29 -14.63 0.13
C LEU A 281 -1.64 -15.84 -0.75
N LEU A 282 -2.10 -16.92 -0.11
CA LEU A 282 -2.73 -18.04 -0.79
C LEU A 282 -4.15 -17.66 -1.26
N PRO A 283 -4.74 -18.42 -2.21
CA PRO A 283 -6.12 -18.24 -2.61
C PRO A 283 -7.09 -18.20 -1.42
N HIS A 284 -8.01 -17.23 -1.43
CA HIS A 284 -8.97 -16.93 -0.36
C HIS A 284 -8.35 -16.51 0.99
N GLU A 285 -7.05 -16.32 1.11
CA GLU A 285 -6.52 -15.72 2.33
C GLU A 285 -6.81 -14.22 2.40
N SER A 286 -6.96 -13.74 3.62
CA SER A 286 -6.97 -12.30 3.92
C SER A 286 -6.00 -11.98 5.05
N CYS A 287 -5.62 -10.71 5.14
CA CYS A 287 -4.76 -10.23 6.20
C CYS A 287 -5.28 -8.89 6.74
N ASN A 288 -5.25 -8.77 8.06
CA ASN A 288 -5.41 -7.50 8.76
C ASN A 288 -4.04 -6.95 9.12
N LEU A 289 -3.92 -5.63 9.04
CA LEU A 289 -2.66 -4.92 9.18
C LEU A 289 -2.73 -3.90 10.31
N GLY A 290 -1.56 -3.54 10.82
CA GLY A 290 -1.39 -2.41 11.72
C GLY A 290 0.02 -1.85 11.62
N SER A 291 0.20 -0.60 12.03
CA SER A 291 1.49 0.08 11.91
C SER A 291 1.82 0.84 13.18
N LEU A 292 3.04 0.64 13.67
CA LEU A 292 3.62 1.42 14.76
C LEU A 292 4.08 2.78 14.20
N CYS A 293 3.78 3.85 14.93
CA CYS A 293 4.20 5.21 14.58
C CYS A 293 5.58 5.47 15.22
N LEU A 294 6.64 5.28 14.44
CA LEU A 294 8.01 5.30 14.95
C LEU A 294 8.40 6.58 15.73
N PRO A 295 8.04 7.80 15.28
CA PRO A 295 8.38 9.01 16.04
C PRO A 295 7.74 9.07 17.43
N ALA A 296 6.67 8.33 17.71
CA ALA A 296 6.05 8.27 19.04
C ALA A 296 6.94 7.58 20.08
N PHE A 297 8.00 6.92 19.66
CA PHE A 297 8.97 6.23 20.54
C PHE A 297 10.29 7.00 20.70
N VAL A 298 10.39 8.23 20.18
CA VAL A 298 11.59 9.06 20.38
C VAL A 298 11.46 9.85 21.68
N ARG A 299 12.45 9.71 22.55
CA ARG A 299 12.55 10.42 23.83
C ARG A 299 13.96 10.99 23.99
N GLY A 300 14.05 12.28 24.25
CA GLY A 300 15.36 12.93 24.45
C GLY A 300 16.33 12.83 23.27
N GLY A 301 15.82 12.62 22.03
CA GLY A 301 16.66 12.43 20.84
C GLY A 301 17.14 10.99 20.63
N GLU A 302 16.64 10.03 21.38
CA GLU A 302 16.96 8.62 21.26
C GLU A 302 15.69 7.77 21.11
N LEU A 303 15.81 6.60 20.47
CA LEU A 303 14.71 5.65 20.33
C LEU A 303 14.56 4.81 21.61
N ASP A 304 13.37 4.85 22.20
CA ASP A 304 12.99 4.00 23.33
C ASP A 304 12.66 2.58 22.83
N TRP A 305 13.69 1.74 22.77
CA TRP A 305 13.60 0.36 22.28
C TRP A 305 12.64 -0.50 23.11
N ALA A 306 12.65 -0.35 24.42
CA ALA A 306 11.77 -1.13 25.31
C ALA A 306 10.29 -0.80 25.06
N ALA A 307 9.95 0.47 24.93
CA ALA A 307 8.59 0.89 24.60
C ALA A 307 8.16 0.44 23.19
N LEU A 308 9.09 0.40 22.23
CA LEU A 308 8.81 -0.10 20.87
C LEU A 308 8.51 -1.59 20.87
N GLU A 309 9.30 -2.40 21.58
CA GLU A 309 9.12 -3.86 21.70
C GLU A 309 7.84 -4.22 22.46
N GLU A 310 7.52 -3.50 23.54
CA GLU A 310 6.26 -3.65 24.27
C GLU A 310 5.06 -3.35 23.35
N ALA A 311 5.12 -2.23 22.63
CA ALA A 311 4.07 -1.85 21.69
C ALA A 311 3.92 -2.87 20.55
N ALA A 312 5.01 -3.43 20.01
CA ALA A 312 4.97 -4.48 19.02
C ALA A 312 4.28 -5.74 19.53
N SER A 313 4.60 -6.17 20.75
CA SER A 313 3.97 -7.33 21.40
C SER A 313 2.47 -7.12 21.61
N LEU A 314 2.07 -5.93 22.06
CA LEU A 314 0.67 -5.56 22.27
C LEU A 314 -0.09 -5.46 20.94
N ALA A 315 0.53 -4.90 19.91
CA ALA A 315 -0.05 -4.79 18.57
C ALA A 315 -0.28 -6.17 17.92
N VAL A 316 0.63 -7.13 18.11
CA VAL A 316 0.43 -8.51 17.63
C VAL A 316 -0.78 -9.16 18.28
N ARG A 317 -0.97 -8.98 19.60
CA ARG A 317 -2.18 -9.48 20.28
C ARG A 317 -3.44 -8.81 19.75
N PHE A 318 -3.42 -7.49 19.57
CA PHE A 318 -4.53 -6.77 18.94
C PHE A 318 -4.88 -7.35 17.56
N LEU A 319 -3.87 -7.59 16.71
CA LEU A 319 -4.08 -8.10 15.36
C LEU A 319 -4.56 -9.57 15.37
N ASP A 320 -4.11 -10.41 16.31
CA ASP A 320 -4.65 -11.77 16.49
C ASP A 320 -6.11 -11.74 16.93
N ASP A 321 -6.48 -10.84 17.84
CA ASP A 321 -7.84 -10.62 18.29
C ASP A 321 -8.76 -10.14 17.17
N VAL A 322 -8.24 -9.30 16.25
CA VAL A 322 -8.98 -8.91 15.04
C VAL A 322 -9.35 -10.13 14.20
N VAL A 323 -8.49 -11.16 14.09
CA VAL A 323 -8.83 -12.40 13.36
C VAL A 323 -10.04 -13.12 13.99
N GLU A 324 -10.18 -13.06 15.33
CA GLU A 324 -11.28 -13.71 16.05
C GLU A 324 -12.62 -12.99 15.85
N VAL A 325 -12.64 -11.66 15.96
CA VAL A 325 -13.87 -10.86 15.89
C VAL A 325 -14.29 -10.48 14.47
N ASN A 326 -13.43 -10.72 13.47
CA ASN A 326 -13.66 -10.34 12.09
C ASN A 326 -14.87 -11.07 11.47
N ARG A 327 -15.76 -10.33 10.85
CA ARG A 327 -16.87 -10.84 10.04
C ARG A 327 -16.46 -10.87 8.58
N PHE A 328 -15.97 -12.04 8.16
CA PHE A 328 -15.49 -12.20 6.78
C PHE A 328 -16.65 -12.15 5.77
N PRO A 329 -16.47 -11.48 4.61
CA PRO A 329 -17.52 -11.36 3.59
C PRO A 329 -17.83 -12.69 2.87
N LEU A 330 -16.87 -13.64 2.91
CA LEU A 330 -16.95 -14.94 2.22
C LEU A 330 -16.55 -16.05 3.18
N ARG A 331 -17.27 -17.20 3.09
CA ARG A 331 -16.98 -18.37 3.93
C ARG A 331 -15.58 -18.95 3.66
N GLN A 332 -15.19 -19.00 2.39
CA GLN A 332 -13.87 -19.50 1.97
C GLN A 332 -12.76 -18.64 2.57
N VAL A 333 -12.93 -17.31 2.57
CA VAL A 333 -11.98 -16.38 3.18
C VAL A 333 -11.88 -16.59 4.69
N ALA A 334 -13.02 -16.81 5.37
CA ALA A 334 -13.01 -17.11 6.80
C ALA A 334 -12.24 -18.39 7.11
N GLN A 335 -12.40 -19.43 6.30
CA GLN A 335 -11.73 -20.72 6.47
C GLN A 335 -10.22 -20.61 6.23
N ALA A 336 -9.81 -20.04 5.10
CA ALA A 336 -8.40 -19.87 4.73
C ALA A 336 -7.65 -18.96 5.72
N THR A 337 -8.25 -17.82 6.09
CA THR A 337 -7.63 -16.89 7.04
C THR A 337 -7.46 -17.52 8.43
N ARG A 338 -8.44 -18.25 8.93
CA ARG A 338 -8.34 -18.93 10.23
C ARG A 338 -7.35 -20.11 10.21
N LEU A 339 -7.14 -20.73 9.04
CA LEU A 339 -6.20 -21.85 8.88
C LEU A 339 -4.75 -21.41 9.09
N THR A 340 -4.37 -20.23 8.63
CA THR A 340 -3.00 -19.71 8.69
C THR A 340 -2.85 -18.56 9.69
N ARG A 341 -3.91 -17.85 10.03
CA ARG A 341 -3.92 -16.70 10.95
C ARG A 341 -2.85 -15.66 10.65
N LYS A 342 -2.62 -15.36 9.36
CA LYS A 342 -1.66 -14.34 8.94
C LYS A 342 -2.09 -12.96 9.43
N ILE A 343 -1.16 -12.24 10.03
CA ILE A 343 -1.28 -10.83 10.41
C ILE A 343 -0.08 -10.06 9.86
N GLY A 344 -0.19 -8.73 9.82
CA GLY A 344 0.87 -7.87 9.30
C GLY A 344 1.08 -6.63 10.16
N LEU A 345 2.03 -6.70 11.08
CA LEU A 345 2.51 -5.55 11.85
C LEU A 345 3.67 -4.88 11.12
N GLY A 346 3.56 -3.58 10.87
CA GLY A 346 4.58 -2.77 10.23
C GLY A 346 4.81 -1.46 10.95
N VAL A 347 5.34 -0.50 10.19
CA VAL A 347 5.72 0.82 10.69
C VAL A 347 5.20 1.94 9.80
N MET A 348 5.12 3.14 10.35
CA MET A 348 4.98 4.41 9.66
C MET A 348 5.82 5.48 10.36
N GLY A 349 6.12 6.58 9.67
CA GLY A 349 6.90 7.66 10.27
C GLY A 349 8.41 7.41 10.25
N PHE A 350 8.93 6.56 9.34
CA PHE A 350 10.38 6.29 9.33
C PHE A 350 11.21 7.53 8.97
N ALA A 351 10.78 8.33 7.98
CA ALA A 351 11.49 9.57 7.67
C ALA A 351 11.45 10.58 8.83
N ASP A 352 10.35 10.64 9.57
CA ASP A 352 10.23 11.46 10.77
C ASP A 352 11.16 10.99 11.88
N LEU A 353 11.21 9.66 12.13
CA LEU A 353 12.16 9.07 13.09
C LEU A 353 13.60 9.49 12.75
N LEU A 354 14.00 9.38 11.50
CA LEU A 354 15.34 9.74 11.06
C LEU A 354 15.66 11.22 11.35
N VAL A 355 14.73 12.13 11.03
CA VAL A 355 14.89 13.56 11.33
C VAL A 355 14.98 13.82 12.83
N ASP A 356 14.13 13.16 13.64
CA ASP A 356 14.11 13.31 15.10
C ASP A 356 15.41 12.80 15.74
N LEU A 357 16.09 11.83 15.09
CA LEU A 357 17.40 11.30 15.52
C LEU A 357 18.60 11.98 14.83
N GLY A 358 18.38 12.96 13.93
CA GLY A 358 19.46 13.65 13.24
C GLY A 358 20.15 12.80 12.15
N VAL A 359 19.45 11.80 11.57
CA VAL A 359 19.97 10.87 10.57
C VAL A 359 19.42 11.24 9.19
N ALA A 360 20.27 11.36 8.17
CA ALA A 360 19.83 11.59 6.80
C ALA A 360 19.31 10.28 6.16
N TYR A 361 18.20 10.36 5.42
CA TYR A 361 17.53 9.18 4.82
C TYR A 361 18.44 8.42 3.84
N ASP A 362 19.30 9.12 3.12
CA ASP A 362 20.22 8.57 2.11
C ASP A 362 21.53 8.01 2.69
N SER A 363 21.67 7.94 4.03
CA SER A 363 22.88 7.50 4.71
C SER A 363 22.88 5.98 5.00
N ASP A 364 24.09 5.42 5.24
CA ASP A 364 24.24 4.04 5.72
C ASP A 364 23.61 3.85 7.11
N ALA A 365 23.69 4.87 7.96
CA ALA A 365 23.08 4.88 9.29
C ALA A 365 21.55 4.72 9.22
N ALA A 366 20.88 5.31 8.20
CA ALA A 366 19.44 5.12 7.99
C ALA A 366 19.11 3.67 7.60
N VAL A 367 19.91 3.06 6.75
CA VAL A 367 19.75 1.66 6.33
C VAL A 367 19.94 0.73 7.52
N GLU A 368 21.00 0.93 8.30
CA GLU A 368 21.28 0.14 9.51
C GLU A 368 20.16 0.30 10.56
N LEU A 369 19.74 1.53 10.84
CA LEU A 369 18.67 1.80 11.79
C LEU A 369 17.34 1.16 11.35
N GLY A 370 17.01 1.23 10.06
CA GLY A 370 15.81 0.58 9.51
C GLY A 370 15.82 -0.94 9.73
N GLY A 371 16.96 -1.59 9.48
CA GLY A 371 17.14 -3.01 9.76
C GLY A 371 16.98 -3.33 11.25
N ARG A 372 17.63 -2.57 12.14
CA ARG A 372 17.54 -2.76 13.59
C ARG A 372 16.13 -2.57 14.13
N VAL A 373 15.43 -1.53 13.68
CA VAL A 373 14.03 -1.25 14.08
C VAL A 373 13.14 -2.42 13.70
N MET A 374 13.25 -2.89 12.45
CA MET A 374 12.38 -3.98 12.00
C MET A 374 12.75 -5.32 12.65
N ALA A 375 14.04 -5.56 12.92
CA ALA A 375 14.51 -6.73 13.67
C ALA A 375 13.92 -6.78 15.08
N ALA A 376 13.94 -5.67 15.82
CA ALA A 376 13.36 -5.57 17.17
C ALA A 376 11.84 -5.84 17.14
N ILE A 377 11.11 -5.21 16.20
CA ILE A 377 9.66 -5.43 16.02
C ILE A 377 9.36 -6.88 15.67
N ALA A 378 10.13 -7.49 14.77
CA ALA A 378 9.95 -8.88 14.34
C ALA A 378 10.23 -9.85 15.51
N ALA A 379 11.27 -9.62 16.30
CA ALA A 379 11.61 -10.44 17.45
C ALA A 379 10.52 -10.37 18.53
N ALA A 380 10.12 -9.17 18.93
CA ALA A 380 9.08 -8.95 19.94
C ALA A 380 7.72 -9.50 19.48
N GLY A 381 7.36 -9.24 18.21
CA GLY A 381 6.11 -9.75 17.64
C GLY A 381 6.09 -11.28 17.52
N ARG A 382 7.20 -11.90 17.13
CA ARG A 382 7.34 -13.36 17.07
C ARG A 382 7.22 -13.98 18.46
N ALA A 383 7.88 -13.41 19.46
CA ALA A 383 7.77 -13.83 20.85
C ALA A 383 6.31 -13.74 21.35
N ALA A 384 5.61 -12.64 21.08
CA ALA A 384 4.19 -12.49 21.41
C ALA A 384 3.32 -13.56 20.73
N SER A 385 3.57 -13.87 19.45
CA SER A 385 2.84 -14.92 18.74
C SER A 385 3.13 -16.33 19.31
N VAL A 386 4.34 -16.58 19.81
CA VAL A 386 4.67 -17.83 20.54
C VAL A 386 3.88 -17.93 21.83
N GLU A 387 3.84 -16.87 22.65
CA GLU A 387 3.09 -16.87 23.91
C GLU A 387 1.57 -17.02 23.65
N LEU A 388 1.02 -16.34 22.65
CA LEU A 388 -0.36 -16.55 22.22
C LEU A 388 -0.58 -17.99 21.74
N GLY A 389 0.38 -18.58 21.04
CA GLY A 389 0.31 -19.98 20.60
C GLY A 389 0.30 -20.98 21.76
N LYS A 390 1.02 -20.71 22.85
CA LYS A 390 0.97 -21.51 24.10
C LYS A 390 -0.38 -21.36 24.78
N ALA A 391 -0.89 -20.14 24.89
CA ALA A 391 -2.11 -19.85 25.64
C ALA A 391 -3.40 -20.23 24.90
N ARG A 392 -3.42 -20.07 23.56
CA ARG A 392 -4.64 -20.17 22.73
C ARG A 392 -4.58 -21.25 21.67
N GLY A 393 -3.48 -21.99 21.58
CA GLY A 393 -3.18 -22.94 20.52
C GLY A 393 -2.51 -22.28 19.30
N SER A 394 -1.69 -23.06 18.60
CA SER A 394 -1.04 -22.63 17.35
C SER A 394 -2.07 -22.49 16.22
N PHE A 395 -1.71 -21.78 15.14
CA PHE A 395 -2.56 -21.74 13.95
C PHE A 395 -2.77 -23.16 13.38
N PRO A 396 -3.95 -23.49 12.83
CA PRO A 396 -4.30 -24.87 12.46
C PRO A 396 -3.34 -25.54 11.49
N ALA A 397 -2.78 -24.81 10.51
CA ALA A 397 -1.78 -25.34 9.58
C ALA A 397 -0.34 -25.39 10.14
N PHE A 398 -0.11 -25.04 11.40
CA PHE A 398 1.21 -25.02 12.03
C PHE A 398 1.98 -26.36 11.90
N PRO A 399 1.38 -27.56 12.05
CA PRO A 399 2.11 -28.81 11.93
C PRO A 399 2.78 -29.00 10.55
N GLN A 400 2.24 -28.36 9.50
CA GLN A 400 2.71 -28.44 8.12
C GLN A 400 3.51 -27.20 7.69
N SER A 401 3.80 -26.29 8.62
CA SER A 401 4.49 -25.05 8.34
C SER A 401 6.01 -25.20 8.40
N ARG A 402 6.72 -24.29 7.71
CA ARG A 402 8.18 -24.16 7.85
C ARG A 402 8.59 -23.90 9.30
N TRP A 403 7.79 -23.20 10.08
CA TRP A 403 8.07 -22.86 11.47
C TRP A 403 8.20 -24.10 12.36
N ARG A 404 7.38 -25.11 12.10
CA ARG A 404 7.50 -26.40 12.80
C ARG A 404 8.81 -27.09 12.43
N ALA A 405 9.20 -27.06 11.16
CA ALA A 405 10.47 -27.60 10.69
C ALA A 405 11.69 -26.84 11.24
N GLU A 406 11.55 -25.52 11.47
CA GLU A 406 12.56 -24.66 12.08
C GLU A 406 12.63 -24.78 13.63
N GLY A 407 11.87 -25.69 14.24
CA GLY A 407 11.97 -26.02 15.66
C GLY A 407 11.00 -25.28 16.59
N TYR A 408 10.10 -24.43 16.07
CA TYR A 408 9.08 -23.83 16.92
C TYR A 408 8.12 -24.90 17.46
N ARG A 409 7.74 -24.79 18.74
CA ARG A 409 6.78 -25.70 19.38
C ARG A 409 5.35 -25.13 19.33
N HIS A 410 5.23 -23.82 19.42
CA HIS A 410 3.97 -23.08 19.42
C HIS A 410 4.14 -21.82 18.58
N LEU A 411 3.14 -21.48 17.78
CA LEU A 411 3.06 -20.21 17.06
C LEU A 411 1.62 -19.91 16.67
N ARG A 412 1.10 -18.76 17.10
CA ARG A 412 -0.30 -18.37 16.88
C ARG A 412 -0.60 -17.92 15.45
N ASN A 413 0.37 -17.30 14.79
CA ASN A 413 0.21 -16.63 13.50
C ASN A 413 1.28 -17.14 12.51
N ALA A 414 0.91 -17.51 11.30
CA ALA A 414 1.85 -17.98 10.29
C ALA A 414 2.81 -16.86 9.81
N THR A 415 2.33 -15.61 9.78
CA THR A 415 3.13 -14.40 9.58
C THR A 415 2.76 -13.36 10.61
N VAL A 416 3.72 -12.49 10.97
CA VAL A 416 3.54 -11.43 11.97
C VAL A 416 3.81 -10.06 11.35
N THR A 417 4.80 -9.94 10.47
CA THR A 417 5.33 -8.65 10.02
C THR A 417 5.08 -8.35 8.54
N THR A 418 4.88 -7.06 8.24
CA THR A 418 4.75 -6.48 6.89
C THR A 418 5.13 -5.01 6.91
N VAL A 419 5.38 -4.40 5.76
CA VAL A 419 5.44 -2.93 5.65
C VAL A 419 4.40 -2.47 4.64
N ALA A 420 3.31 -1.89 5.15
CA ALA A 420 2.23 -1.32 4.36
C ALA A 420 2.51 0.15 3.99
N PRO A 421 1.85 0.70 2.95
CA PRO A 421 2.06 2.09 2.54
C PRO A 421 1.62 3.13 3.59
N THR A 422 0.62 2.82 4.39
CA THR A 422 0.04 3.66 5.47
C THR A 422 -0.43 5.07 5.07
N GLY A 423 -0.72 5.33 3.78
CA GLY A 423 -1.01 6.67 3.27
C GLY A 423 -2.06 7.47 4.03
N THR A 424 -3.16 6.82 4.48
CA THR A 424 -4.21 7.48 5.29
C THR A 424 -3.90 7.44 6.78
N LEU A 425 -3.31 6.35 7.29
CA LEU A 425 -2.99 6.22 8.72
C LEU A 425 -1.92 7.23 9.13
N SER A 426 -0.90 7.43 8.28
CA SER A 426 0.13 8.43 8.50
C SER A 426 -0.42 9.86 8.49
N LEU A 427 -1.41 10.15 7.64
CA LEU A 427 -2.11 11.44 7.64
C LEU A 427 -2.90 11.66 8.95
N ILE A 428 -3.54 10.60 9.47
CA ILE A 428 -4.27 10.67 10.75
C ILE A 428 -3.31 10.98 11.92
N LEU A 429 -2.11 10.39 11.96
CA LEU A 429 -1.14 10.63 13.03
C LEU A 429 -0.12 11.75 12.71
N GLY A 430 -0.23 12.41 11.55
CA GLY A 430 0.66 13.52 11.17
C GLY A 430 2.13 13.09 11.02
N CYS A 431 2.39 11.90 10.45
CA CYS A 431 3.72 11.37 10.21
C CYS A 431 3.94 10.97 8.75
N SER A 432 5.18 10.64 8.37
CA SER A 432 5.53 10.13 7.04
C SER A 432 4.96 8.73 6.80
N SER A 433 4.68 8.39 5.53
CA SER A 433 4.05 7.12 5.15
C SER A 433 5.06 5.97 5.17
N GLY A 434 4.77 4.91 5.91
CA GLY A 434 5.56 3.68 5.94
C GLY A 434 7.04 3.95 6.17
N ILE A 435 7.84 3.45 5.24
CA ILE A 435 9.29 3.68 5.19
C ILE A 435 9.70 4.60 4.03
N GLU A 436 8.74 5.33 3.46
CA GLU A 436 9.03 6.27 2.38
C GLU A 436 9.77 7.52 2.91
N PRO A 437 10.68 8.12 2.12
CA PRO A 437 11.17 9.45 2.40
C PRO A 437 10.04 10.48 2.18
N TYR A 438 10.23 11.72 2.61
CA TYR A 438 9.28 12.78 2.29
C TYR A 438 9.14 12.94 0.77
N PHE A 439 7.92 12.98 0.28
CA PHE A 439 7.68 13.27 -1.15
C PHE A 439 8.16 14.67 -1.51
N ALA A 440 7.73 15.65 -0.73
CA ALA A 440 8.12 17.04 -0.75
C ALA A 440 7.84 17.65 0.64
N LEU A 441 8.45 18.78 0.96
CA LEU A 441 8.25 19.47 2.25
C LEU A 441 7.08 20.46 2.22
N ALA A 442 6.63 20.82 1.00
CA ALA A 442 5.40 21.55 0.74
C ALA A 442 4.73 20.96 -0.49
N TYR A 443 3.51 20.49 -0.37
CA TYR A 443 2.78 19.86 -1.47
C TYR A 443 1.27 19.92 -1.25
N THR A 444 0.53 19.79 -2.34
CA THR A 444 -0.91 19.59 -2.31
C THR A 444 -1.21 18.11 -2.41
N ARG A 445 -1.93 17.58 -1.44
CA ARG A 445 -2.44 16.21 -1.46
C ARG A 445 -3.90 16.22 -1.88
N ARG A 446 -4.21 15.51 -2.95
CA ARG A 446 -5.60 15.27 -3.33
C ARG A 446 -6.13 14.07 -2.56
N VAL A 447 -7.12 14.34 -1.72
CA VAL A 447 -7.82 13.33 -0.92
C VAL A 447 -9.31 13.39 -1.23
N LEU A 448 -10.02 12.26 -1.07
CA LEU A 448 -11.48 12.26 -0.99
C LEU A 448 -12.17 12.95 -2.17
N GLU A 449 -12.09 12.40 -3.38
CA GLU A 449 -12.88 12.86 -4.55
C GLU A 449 -12.75 14.36 -4.88
N GLY A 450 -11.56 14.93 -4.70
CA GLY A 450 -11.24 16.27 -5.17
C GLY A 450 -10.95 17.33 -4.11
N GLU A 451 -10.94 16.99 -2.82
CA GLU A 451 -10.38 17.92 -1.83
C GLU A 451 -8.87 17.99 -1.93
N GLU A 452 -8.37 19.21 -1.95
CA GLU A 452 -6.95 19.52 -1.97
C GLU A 452 -6.54 20.02 -0.58
N LEU A 453 -5.62 19.28 0.07
CA LEU A 453 -5.01 19.67 1.33
C LEU A 453 -3.58 20.15 1.05
N VAL A 454 -3.31 21.41 1.32
CA VAL A 454 -1.94 21.94 1.28
C VAL A 454 -1.24 21.53 2.55
N GLU A 455 -0.21 20.69 2.40
CA GLU A 455 0.62 20.20 3.51
C GLU A 455 1.98 20.90 3.51
N LEU A 456 2.36 21.41 4.67
CA LEU A 456 3.71 21.84 4.99
C LEU A 456 4.27 20.90 6.04
N ASN A 457 5.46 20.38 5.83
CA ASN A 457 6.08 19.46 6.78
C ASN A 457 6.30 20.16 8.13
N PRO A 458 5.64 19.73 9.23
CA PRO A 458 5.67 20.46 10.50
C PRO A 458 7.05 20.41 11.18
N ARG A 459 7.82 19.32 10.99
CA ARG A 459 9.19 19.20 11.50
C ARG A 459 10.12 20.18 10.80
N PHE A 460 9.98 20.33 9.49
CA PHE A 460 10.76 21.29 8.72
C PHE A 460 10.42 22.73 9.09
N LEU A 461 9.11 23.06 9.21
CA LEU A 461 8.68 24.37 9.69
C LEU A 461 9.27 24.71 11.06
N LYS A 462 9.25 23.76 11.99
CA LYS A 462 9.88 23.96 13.30
C LYS A 462 11.37 24.29 13.20
N ARG A 463 12.09 23.62 12.29
CA ARG A 463 13.51 23.92 12.03
C ARG A 463 13.72 25.30 11.42
N LEU A 464 12.86 25.73 10.48
CA LEU A 464 12.92 27.07 9.91
C LEU A 464 12.68 28.15 10.97
N VAL A 465 11.68 27.98 11.83
CA VAL A 465 11.40 28.91 12.94
C VAL A 465 12.60 29.01 13.89
N LEU A 466 13.19 27.88 14.28
CA LEU A 466 14.37 27.88 15.16
C LEU A 466 15.61 28.53 14.52
N ALA A 467 15.73 28.46 13.19
CA ALA A 467 16.81 29.10 12.44
C ALA A 467 16.53 30.56 12.08
N GLY A 468 15.36 31.11 12.41
CA GLY A 468 14.97 32.47 12.00
C GLY A 468 14.68 32.59 10.48
N LEU A 469 14.41 31.49 9.81
CA LEU A 469 14.23 31.39 8.35
C LEU A 469 12.76 31.14 7.95
N ASP A 470 11.79 31.56 8.78
CA ASP A 470 10.36 31.34 8.54
C ASP A 470 9.67 32.54 7.85
N GLY A 471 10.42 33.32 7.07
CA GLY A 471 9.91 34.49 6.35
C GLY A 471 9.11 34.14 5.09
N PRO A 472 8.36 35.12 4.53
CA PRO A 472 7.56 34.91 3.32
C PRO A 472 8.37 34.46 2.10
N GLN A 473 9.60 34.90 1.97
CA GLN A 473 10.50 34.53 0.88
C GLN A 473 10.87 33.04 0.96
N GLN A 474 11.23 32.56 2.14
CA GLN A 474 11.61 31.15 2.38
C GLN A 474 10.39 30.22 2.17
N ARG A 475 9.21 30.62 2.66
CA ARG A 475 7.98 29.86 2.44
C ARG A 475 7.60 29.79 0.96
N ARG A 476 7.82 30.87 0.17
CA ARG A 476 7.60 30.85 -1.28
C ARG A 476 8.58 29.91 -1.99
N ALA A 477 9.87 29.98 -1.67
CA ALA A 477 10.87 29.10 -2.25
C ALA A 477 10.56 27.63 -1.95
N LEU A 478 10.14 27.33 -0.72
CA LEU A 478 9.71 25.99 -0.31
C LEU A 478 8.47 25.51 -1.09
N ALA A 479 7.44 26.35 -1.22
CA ALA A 479 6.21 26.00 -1.93
C ALA A 479 6.46 25.74 -3.44
N GLN A 480 7.41 26.48 -4.06
CA GLN A 480 7.76 26.32 -5.46
C GLN A 480 8.56 25.05 -5.74
N SER A 481 9.48 24.69 -4.86
CA SER A 481 10.42 23.60 -5.07
C SER A 481 10.05 22.31 -4.33
N GLY A 482 9.37 22.43 -3.19
CA GLY A 482 9.13 21.33 -2.26
C GLY A 482 10.37 20.81 -1.53
N ARG A 483 11.55 21.47 -1.68
CA ARG A 483 12.86 20.97 -1.25
C ARG A 483 13.51 21.89 -0.23
N ALA A 484 14.20 21.33 0.76
CA ALA A 484 14.93 22.07 1.78
C ALA A 484 16.06 22.94 1.18
N GLY A 485 16.78 22.42 0.19
CA GLY A 485 17.90 23.12 -0.46
C GLY A 485 17.54 24.42 -1.20
N ALA A 486 16.23 24.67 -1.44
CA ALA A 486 15.77 25.93 -2.02
C ALA A 486 15.64 27.06 -1.01
N VAL A 487 15.73 26.80 0.28
CA VAL A 487 15.60 27.79 1.35
C VAL A 487 16.95 28.44 1.60
N ALA A 488 17.08 29.69 1.13
CA ALA A 488 18.31 30.46 1.31
C ALA A 488 18.65 30.66 2.78
N GLY A 489 19.92 30.46 3.14
CA GLY A 489 20.43 30.61 4.51
C GLY A 489 20.25 29.36 5.38
N LEU A 490 19.59 28.30 4.89
CA LEU A 490 19.49 27.06 5.63
C LEU A 490 20.83 26.32 5.63
N GLU A 491 21.24 25.86 6.82
CA GLU A 491 22.48 25.09 6.97
C GLU A 491 22.42 23.78 6.15
N PRO A 492 23.46 23.45 5.36
CA PRO A 492 23.48 22.25 4.51
C PRO A 492 23.24 20.95 5.28
N ALA A 493 23.75 20.85 6.50
CA ALA A 493 23.52 19.67 7.36
C ALA A 493 22.05 19.50 7.72
N VAL A 494 21.34 20.60 8.02
CA VAL A 494 19.90 20.59 8.29
C VAL A 494 19.12 20.26 7.02
N ALA A 495 19.47 20.86 5.87
CA ALA A 495 18.83 20.57 4.58
C ALA A 495 18.90 19.07 4.24
N ARG A 496 20.04 18.43 4.49
CA ARG A 496 20.26 17.01 4.22
C ARG A 496 19.35 16.08 5.03
N LEU A 497 18.96 16.45 6.25
CA LEU A 497 18.00 15.66 7.05
C LEU A 497 16.62 15.59 6.39
N PHE A 498 16.27 16.57 5.56
CA PHE A 498 14.98 16.70 4.89
C PHE A 498 15.04 16.38 3.40
N THR A 499 15.96 15.48 3.00
CA THR A 499 16.07 14.99 1.62
C THR A 499 14.73 14.40 1.15
N THR A 500 14.24 14.83 -0.01
CA THR A 500 12.97 14.39 -0.57
C THR A 500 13.13 13.17 -1.48
N ALA A 501 12.03 12.48 -1.78
CA ALA A 501 12.02 11.21 -2.50
C ALA A 501 12.74 11.25 -3.86
N HIS A 502 12.67 12.38 -4.57
CA HIS A 502 13.35 12.56 -5.86
C HIS A 502 14.84 12.92 -5.73
N GLU A 503 15.29 13.29 -4.55
CA GLU A 503 16.69 13.59 -4.25
C GLU A 503 17.44 12.35 -3.73
N VAL A 504 16.70 11.35 -3.20
CA VAL A 504 17.28 10.08 -2.73
C VAL A 504 17.73 9.23 -3.92
N PRO A 505 19.00 8.80 -3.99
CA PRO A 505 19.46 7.89 -5.04
C PRO A 505 18.68 6.57 -5.05
N ALA A 506 18.38 6.03 -6.24
CA ALA A 506 17.64 4.78 -6.40
C ALA A 506 18.22 3.60 -5.60
N ALA A 507 19.55 3.50 -5.54
CA ALA A 507 20.24 2.49 -4.75
C ALA A 507 19.92 2.59 -3.23
N ARG A 508 19.73 3.81 -2.71
CA ARG A 508 19.37 4.03 -1.31
C ARG A 508 17.92 3.67 -1.01
N HIS A 509 16.99 3.95 -1.94
CA HIS A 509 15.63 3.43 -1.83
C HIS A 509 15.60 1.91 -1.70
N LEU A 510 16.38 1.21 -2.54
CA LEU A 510 16.47 -0.26 -2.52
C LEU A 510 17.16 -0.77 -1.25
N ALA A 511 18.22 -0.11 -0.79
CA ALA A 511 18.95 -0.51 0.41
C ALA A 511 18.05 -0.42 1.66
N VAL A 512 17.29 0.67 1.82
CA VAL A 512 16.30 0.80 2.90
C VAL A 512 15.24 -0.29 2.79
N GLN A 513 14.69 -0.55 1.60
CA GLN A 513 13.70 -1.61 1.41
C GLN A 513 14.26 -2.99 1.79
N ALA A 514 15.49 -3.30 1.38
CA ALA A 514 16.15 -4.55 1.68
C ALA A 514 16.40 -4.73 3.19
N ALA A 515 16.84 -3.67 3.87
CA ALA A 515 17.07 -3.69 5.31
C ALA A 515 15.78 -4.03 6.08
N PHE A 516 14.65 -3.43 5.71
CA PHE A 516 13.36 -3.78 6.32
C PHE A 516 12.92 -5.19 5.93
N GLN A 517 13.01 -5.56 4.65
CA GLN A 517 12.55 -6.87 4.17
C GLN A 517 13.29 -8.05 4.80
N ALA A 518 14.56 -7.88 5.19
CA ALA A 518 15.34 -8.91 5.88
C ALA A 518 14.65 -9.43 7.16
N HIS A 519 13.78 -8.61 7.76
CA HIS A 519 13.06 -8.91 9.02
C HIS A 519 11.53 -8.94 8.84
N VAL A 520 11.03 -8.99 7.61
CA VAL A 520 9.59 -9.01 7.29
C VAL A 520 9.16 -10.37 6.76
N ASP A 521 8.15 -10.97 7.38
CA ASP A 521 7.58 -12.26 6.95
C ASP A 521 6.89 -12.14 5.58
N ASN A 522 6.01 -11.14 5.43
CA ASN A 522 5.24 -10.88 4.21
C ASN A 522 6.07 -10.07 3.19
N GLY A 523 5.59 -8.94 2.72
CA GLY A 523 6.30 -8.07 1.78
C GLY A 523 6.49 -6.66 2.34
N VAL A 524 7.17 -5.85 1.55
CA VAL A 524 7.44 -4.43 1.84
C VAL A 524 6.93 -3.60 0.68
N SER A 525 5.95 -2.74 0.94
CA SER A 525 5.49 -1.74 -0.01
C SER A 525 6.42 -0.54 0.02
N LYS A 526 7.12 -0.32 -1.08
CA LYS A 526 8.05 0.79 -1.25
C LYS A 526 8.15 1.18 -2.72
N THR A 527 8.16 2.47 -2.99
CA THR A 527 8.37 3.02 -4.32
C THR A 527 9.80 3.54 -4.47
N VAL A 528 10.49 3.16 -5.55
CA VAL A 528 11.72 3.81 -5.99
C VAL A 528 11.31 5.00 -6.84
N ASN A 529 11.43 6.20 -6.28
CA ASN A 529 11.10 7.43 -6.99
C ASN A 529 12.30 7.87 -7.85
N LEU A 530 12.05 8.08 -9.14
CA LEU A 530 13.04 8.53 -10.10
C LEU A 530 12.73 9.97 -10.54
N PRO A 531 13.73 10.81 -10.73
CA PRO A 531 13.53 12.16 -11.27
C PRO A 531 13.02 12.11 -12.71
N ALA A 532 12.47 13.23 -13.21
CA ALA A 532 11.83 13.31 -14.52
C ALA A 532 12.78 12.99 -15.69
N GLU A 533 14.04 13.38 -15.54
CA GLU A 533 15.12 13.17 -16.51
C GLU A 533 15.69 11.75 -16.52
N ALA A 534 15.30 10.89 -15.58
CA ALA A 534 15.79 9.51 -15.54
C ALA A 534 15.37 8.74 -16.81
N GLY A 535 16.33 8.16 -17.50
CA GLY A 535 16.10 7.32 -18.67
C GLY A 535 15.68 5.88 -18.30
N PRO A 536 15.30 5.07 -19.32
CA PRO A 536 14.92 3.67 -19.11
C PRO A 536 15.99 2.83 -18.41
N GLU A 537 17.27 3.14 -18.63
CA GLU A 537 18.39 2.42 -18.00
C GLU A 537 18.39 2.56 -16.47
N ALA A 538 17.87 3.66 -15.92
CA ALA A 538 17.68 3.79 -14.47
C ALA A 538 16.65 2.77 -13.94
N VAL A 539 15.55 2.57 -14.66
CA VAL A 539 14.53 1.55 -14.33
C VAL A 539 15.12 0.15 -14.45
N ARG A 540 15.89 -0.11 -15.54
CA ARG A 540 16.59 -1.37 -15.75
C ARG A 540 17.51 -1.69 -14.56
N ALA A 541 18.32 -0.73 -14.15
CA ALA A 541 19.24 -0.88 -13.02
C ALA A 541 18.49 -1.17 -11.71
N VAL A 542 17.38 -0.47 -11.44
CA VAL A 542 16.52 -0.73 -10.28
C VAL A 542 16.01 -2.16 -10.26
N PHE A 543 15.44 -2.65 -11.36
CA PHE A 543 14.87 -4.00 -11.43
C PHE A 543 15.91 -5.09 -11.25
N LEU A 544 17.08 -4.95 -11.88
CA LEU A 544 18.20 -5.90 -11.72
C LEU A 544 18.77 -5.89 -10.30
N SER A 545 18.91 -4.70 -9.70
CA SER A 545 19.41 -4.55 -8.32
C SER A 545 18.41 -5.09 -7.30
N ALA A 546 17.11 -4.86 -7.50
CA ALA A 546 16.07 -5.39 -6.64
C ALA A 546 16.10 -6.92 -6.58
N HIS A 547 16.25 -7.59 -7.74
CA HIS A 547 16.44 -9.04 -7.78
C HIS A 547 17.73 -9.48 -7.09
N ALA A 548 18.85 -8.80 -7.34
CA ALA A 548 20.14 -9.14 -6.73
C ALA A 548 20.13 -9.00 -5.20
N LEU A 549 19.35 -8.04 -4.66
CA LEU A 549 19.12 -7.85 -3.23
C LEU A 549 18.12 -8.86 -2.63
N GLY A 550 17.55 -9.76 -3.43
CA GLY A 550 16.56 -10.74 -2.99
C GLY A 550 15.23 -10.13 -2.55
N LEU A 551 14.87 -8.98 -3.07
CA LEU A 551 13.57 -8.35 -2.78
C LEU A 551 12.43 -9.24 -3.27
N LYS A 552 11.26 -9.15 -2.60
CA LYS A 552 10.04 -9.87 -2.99
C LYS A 552 9.27 -9.16 -4.10
N GLY A 553 9.48 -7.85 -4.24
CA GLY A 553 8.89 -7.04 -5.28
C GLY A 553 9.47 -5.63 -5.29
N VAL A 554 9.24 -4.92 -6.39
CA VAL A 554 9.71 -3.55 -6.56
C VAL A 554 8.77 -2.77 -7.47
N THR A 555 8.49 -1.52 -7.09
CA THR A 555 7.74 -0.54 -7.88
C THR A 555 8.64 0.67 -8.15
N VAL A 556 8.61 1.16 -9.38
CA VAL A 556 9.28 2.41 -9.76
C VAL A 556 8.24 3.46 -10.13
N PHE A 557 8.54 4.70 -9.83
CA PHE A 557 7.74 5.83 -10.26
C PHE A 557 8.66 6.96 -10.72
N ARG A 558 8.61 7.30 -12.00
CA ARG A 558 9.33 8.45 -12.56
C ARG A 558 8.43 9.68 -12.47
N HIS A 559 8.97 10.78 -11.96
CA HIS A 559 8.22 12.03 -11.89
C HIS A 559 7.69 12.45 -13.27
N GLY A 560 6.40 12.79 -13.34
CA GLY A 560 5.74 13.20 -14.58
C GLY A 560 5.37 12.07 -15.54
N CYS A 561 5.54 10.78 -15.19
CA CYS A 561 5.13 9.68 -16.07
C CYS A 561 3.59 9.48 -16.14
N ARG A 562 2.83 10.14 -15.28
CA ARG A 562 1.35 10.16 -15.31
C ARG A 562 0.85 11.59 -15.36
N GLY A 563 -0.20 11.85 -16.14
CA GLY A 563 -0.80 13.17 -16.31
C GLY A 563 -1.48 13.74 -15.05
N ARG A 564 -1.91 12.87 -14.12
CA ARG A 564 -2.43 13.26 -12.79
C ARG A 564 -1.66 12.51 -11.72
N GLN A 565 -1.12 13.25 -10.77
CA GLN A 565 -0.41 12.69 -9.61
C GLN A 565 -1.26 12.88 -8.35
N VAL A 566 -1.16 11.94 -7.39
CA VAL A 566 -1.85 12.02 -6.09
C VAL A 566 -1.23 13.14 -5.22
N LEU A 567 0.07 13.37 -5.39
CA LEU A 567 0.84 14.40 -4.70
C LEU A 567 1.44 15.33 -5.76
N GLU A 568 1.15 16.62 -5.65
CA GLU A 568 1.68 17.66 -6.54
C GLU A 568 2.33 18.76 -5.70
N LEU A 569 3.32 19.47 -6.24
CA LEU A 569 3.91 20.62 -5.54
C LEU A 569 2.80 21.64 -5.24
N ALA A 570 2.87 22.29 -4.07
CA ALA A 570 1.84 23.22 -3.64
C ALA A 570 1.76 24.42 -4.61
N PRO A 571 0.58 24.81 -5.11
CA PRO A 571 0.44 26.07 -5.83
C PRO A 571 0.72 27.22 -4.87
N LEU A 572 1.41 28.25 -5.37
CA LEU A 572 1.62 29.46 -4.57
C LEU A 572 0.26 30.10 -4.23
N PRO A 573 0.01 30.52 -2.99
CA PRO A 573 -1.06 31.46 -2.71
C PRO A 573 -0.79 32.76 -3.49
N GLY A 574 -1.64 33.05 -4.51
CA GLY A 574 -1.49 34.20 -5.38
C GLY A 574 -0.72 33.99 -6.69
N ALA A 575 -0.25 32.77 -7.00
CA ALA A 575 0.09 32.42 -8.36
C ALA A 575 -1.22 32.07 -9.07
N GLU A 576 -1.77 33.00 -9.84
CA GLU A 576 -2.76 32.67 -10.86
C GLU A 576 -2.14 31.53 -11.70
N THR A 577 -2.67 30.33 -11.55
CA THR A 577 -2.52 29.31 -12.58
C THR A 577 -3.09 29.95 -13.84
N ARG A 578 -2.22 30.38 -14.77
CA ARG A 578 -2.69 30.73 -16.11
C ARG A 578 -3.38 29.45 -16.61
N PRO A 579 -4.71 29.47 -16.76
CA PRO A 579 -5.36 28.39 -17.48
C PRO A 579 -4.72 28.35 -18.87
N ALA A 580 -4.47 27.17 -19.39
CA ALA A 580 -4.14 26.98 -20.80
C ALA A 580 -5.13 27.84 -21.58
N ALA A 581 -4.61 28.68 -22.50
CA ALA A 581 -5.32 29.75 -23.17
C ALA A 581 -6.75 29.33 -23.52
N VAL A 582 -7.69 29.78 -22.70
CA VAL A 582 -9.11 29.64 -22.97
C VAL A 582 -9.47 30.87 -23.79
N ASN A 583 -9.80 30.68 -25.05
CA ASN A 583 -10.37 31.74 -25.88
C ASN A 583 -11.60 32.27 -25.14
N GLY A 584 -11.51 33.52 -24.66
CA GLY A 584 -12.35 34.19 -23.68
C GLY A 584 -13.84 34.26 -23.94
N GLN A 585 -14.52 33.12 -23.97
CA GLN A 585 -15.98 33.06 -24.01
C GLN A 585 -16.52 32.64 -22.64
N HIS A 586 -17.45 33.45 -22.12
CA HIS A 586 -18.12 33.23 -20.86
C HIS A 586 -19.45 32.49 -21.06
N CYS A 587 -19.82 31.64 -20.14
CA CYS A 587 -21.08 30.92 -20.12
C CYS A 587 -22.27 31.93 -20.01
N PRO A 588 -23.22 31.90 -20.94
CA PRO A 588 -24.36 32.83 -20.88
C PRO A 588 -25.30 32.57 -19.71
N ARG A 589 -25.15 31.40 -19.03
CA ARG A 589 -26.01 31.02 -17.92
C ARG A 589 -25.50 31.46 -16.54
N CYS A 590 -24.18 31.49 -16.34
CA CYS A 590 -23.61 31.78 -15.02
C CYS A 590 -22.37 32.68 -15.05
N GLY A 591 -21.92 33.16 -16.22
CA GLY A 591 -20.74 34.01 -16.36
C GLY A 591 -19.39 33.24 -16.22
N GLY A 592 -19.37 31.94 -15.96
CA GLY A 592 -18.18 31.14 -15.84
C GLY A 592 -17.48 30.89 -17.16
N LEU A 593 -16.17 30.57 -17.15
CA LEU A 593 -15.40 30.28 -18.36
C LEU A 593 -15.85 28.95 -19.00
N LEU A 594 -15.94 28.94 -20.33
CA LEU A 594 -16.26 27.76 -21.13
C LEU A 594 -14.98 27.03 -21.54
N ALA A 595 -14.88 25.75 -21.23
CA ALA A 595 -13.85 24.86 -21.75
C ALA A 595 -14.33 24.21 -23.05
N THR A 596 -13.46 24.19 -24.08
CA THR A 596 -13.76 23.57 -25.37
C THR A 596 -13.01 22.24 -25.49
N ASP A 597 -13.74 21.15 -25.73
CA ASP A 597 -13.18 19.84 -26.00
C ASP A 597 -13.93 19.19 -27.15
N GLY A 598 -13.22 18.76 -28.19
CA GLY A 598 -13.78 18.05 -29.34
C GLY A 598 -14.92 18.77 -30.10
N GLY A 599 -14.93 20.11 -30.13
CA GLY A 599 -15.99 20.91 -30.78
C GLY A 599 -17.20 21.23 -29.89
N CYS A 600 -17.24 20.74 -28.66
CA CYS A 600 -18.24 21.06 -27.65
C CYS A 600 -17.71 22.04 -26.61
N ARG A 601 -18.55 22.96 -26.13
CA ARG A 601 -18.21 23.92 -25.09
C ARG A 601 -18.96 23.57 -23.80
N THR A 602 -18.23 23.36 -22.72
CA THR A 602 -18.82 23.00 -21.43
C THR A 602 -18.40 24.01 -20.35
N CYS A 603 -19.36 24.49 -19.58
CA CYS A 603 -19.08 25.38 -18.45
C CYS A 603 -18.67 24.59 -17.21
N ALA A 604 -17.47 24.86 -16.69
CA ALA A 604 -16.94 24.19 -15.49
C ALA A 604 -17.71 24.52 -14.21
N ILE A 605 -18.47 25.63 -14.17
CA ILE A 605 -19.20 26.07 -12.97
C ILE A 605 -20.62 25.50 -12.91
N CYS A 606 -21.39 25.55 -14.02
CA CYS A 606 -22.80 25.16 -14.00
C CYS A 606 -23.14 23.95 -14.88
N GLY A 607 -22.15 23.32 -15.51
CA GLY A 607 -22.33 22.13 -16.36
C GLY A 607 -23.09 22.38 -17.68
N ALA A 608 -23.43 23.62 -18.02
CA ALA A 608 -24.08 23.93 -19.29
C ALA A 608 -23.15 23.61 -20.46
N SER A 609 -23.59 22.77 -21.41
CA SER A 609 -22.82 22.39 -22.59
C SER A 609 -23.60 22.69 -23.86
N GLY A 610 -22.87 23.06 -24.93
CA GLY A 610 -23.40 23.24 -26.27
C GLY A 610 -22.33 22.82 -27.28
N CYS A 611 -22.70 22.01 -28.28
CA CYS A 611 -21.85 21.64 -29.38
C CYS A 611 -22.35 22.38 -30.66
N GLU A 612 -21.43 22.96 -31.45
CA GLU A 612 -21.70 23.49 -32.79
C GLU A 612 -21.46 22.43 -33.84
#